data_a4ab58e500842a73c276e258e6bec6fe
#
_entry.id   a4ab58e500842a73c276e258e6bec6fe
#
_cell.length_a   1.000
_cell.length_b   1.000
_cell.length_c   1.000
_cell.angle_alpha   90.00
_cell.angle_beta   90.00
_cell.angle_gamma   90.00
#
_symmetry.space_group_name_H-M   'P 1'
#
loop_
_entity.id
_entity.type
_entity.pdbx_description
1 polymer ?
#
loop_
_entity_poly.entity_id
_entity_poly.type
_entity_poly.pdbx_seq_one_letter_code
_entity_poly.pdbx_strand_id
1 'polypeptide(L)'
;FNNEKVSDHHAIIPTAEIENISLAEIPNGESNILHLIMCKLLCAVNSPYEYETITAVLECGGVQFTAKGKIILFEGWKNIEQLFKRYIHSDTDRAEDVFCITKGETVTVSSEVKEGYTSPPKAFTEDTLLSSMETAGAAETTDEAERKGLGTPATRAAIIEKLVQTGFAAVSYTHLRAH
;
A
#
# COMPACT_ATOMS: atom_id res chain seq x y z
N PHE A 1 9.02 16.54 1.43
CA PHE A 1 8.05 17.12 2.38
C PHE A 1 7.20 18.17 1.67
N ASN A 2 5.89 18.16 1.90
CA ASN A 2 4.98 19.16 1.36
C ASN A 2 4.14 19.74 2.51
N ASN A 3 4.45 20.94 2.93
CA ASN A 3 3.78 21.63 4.03
C ASN A 3 2.31 21.95 3.73
N GLU A 4 1.94 22.12 2.47
CA GLU A 4 0.56 22.39 2.05
C GLU A 4 -0.39 21.21 2.29
N LYS A 5 0.18 20.00 2.41
CA LYS A 5 -0.57 18.76 2.71
C LYS A 5 -0.67 18.46 4.21
N VAL A 6 -0.05 19.26 5.05
CA VAL A 6 -0.15 19.11 6.52
C VAL A 6 -1.31 19.97 6.98
N SER A 7 -2.40 19.32 7.46
CA SER A 7 -3.60 20.04 7.89
C SER A 7 -3.63 20.23 9.41
N ASP A 8 -3.67 19.13 10.17
CA ASP A 8 -4.01 19.19 11.59
C ASP A 8 -2.91 18.66 12.51
N HIS A 9 -2.11 17.70 12.05
CA HIS A 9 -1.12 17.00 12.86
C HIS A 9 0.21 16.86 12.13
N HIS A 10 1.31 16.92 12.90
CA HIS A 10 2.63 16.56 12.40
C HIS A 10 2.78 15.04 12.28
N ALA A 11 3.81 14.60 11.56
CA ALA A 11 4.16 13.17 11.48
C ALA A 11 4.52 12.60 12.87
N ILE A 12 4.25 11.31 13.05
CA ILE A 12 4.74 10.56 14.21
C ILE A 12 6.21 10.24 13.96
N ILE A 13 7.08 10.69 14.86
CA ILE A 13 8.52 10.46 14.81
C ILE A 13 9.01 9.94 16.17
N PRO A 14 10.09 9.14 16.21
CA PRO A 14 10.72 8.78 17.48
C PRO A 14 11.25 10.01 18.21
N THR A 15 11.18 10.00 19.53
CA THR A 15 11.81 11.03 20.38
C THR A 15 13.27 10.67 20.66
N ALA A 16 14.06 11.63 21.13
CA ALA A 16 15.45 11.40 21.53
C ALA A 16 15.60 10.38 22.68
N GLU A 17 14.53 10.13 23.42
CA GLU A 17 14.53 9.12 24.50
C GLU A 17 14.80 7.70 23.99
N ILE A 18 14.60 7.44 22.70
CA ILE A 18 14.90 6.13 22.09
C ILE A 18 16.36 5.71 22.29
N GLU A 19 17.27 6.66 22.40
CA GLU A 19 18.71 6.39 22.63
C GLU A 19 18.95 5.74 24.01
N ASN A 20 18.05 5.95 24.96
CA ASN A 20 18.14 5.47 26.33
C ASN A 20 17.34 4.18 26.57
N ILE A 21 16.64 3.67 25.56
CA ILE A 21 15.77 2.49 25.67
C ILE A 21 16.46 1.28 25.06
N SER A 22 16.53 0.18 25.81
CA SER A 22 16.92 -1.11 25.27
C SER A 22 15.77 -1.69 24.43
N LEU A 23 15.92 -1.72 23.10
CA LEU A 23 14.92 -2.28 22.21
C LEU A 23 14.59 -3.75 22.50
N ALA A 24 15.51 -4.48 23.13
CA ALA A 24 15.30 -5.87 23.53
C ALA A 24 14.35 -6.03 24.74
N GLU A 25 14.11 -4.97 25.50
CA GLU A 25 13.22 -4.96 26.67
C GLU A 25 11.79 -4.53 26.31
N ILE A 26 11.57 -4.03 25.09
CA ILE A 26 10.24 -3.62 24.60
C ILE A 26 9.47 -4.86 24.15
N PRO A 27 8.17 -4.99 24.50
CA PRO A 27 7.33 -6.06 23.98
C PRO A 27 7.34 -6.10 22.44
N ASN A 28 7.33 -7.30 21.87
CA ASN A 28 7.47 -7.49 20.41
C ASN A 28 6.49 -6.64 19.59
N GLY A 29 5.23 -6.51 20.03
CA GLY A 29 4.22 -5.69 19.33
C GLY A 29 4.60 -4.20 19.28
N GLU A 30 5.02 -3.65 20.40
CA GLU A 30 5.45 -2.26 20.50
C GLU A 30 6.76 -2.01 19.73
N SER A 31 7.70 -2.96 19.82
CA SER A 31 8.94 -2.94 19.05
C SER A 31 8.69 -2.92 17.56
N ASN A 32 7.75 -3.73 17.06
CA ASN A 32 7.39 -3.76 15.64
C ASN A 32 6.77 -2.44 15.18
N ILE A 33 5.91 -1.81 15.99
CA ILE A 33 5.35 -0.49 15.70
C ILE A 33 6.44 0.57 15.65
N LEU A 34 7.35 0.58 16.61
CA LEU A 34 8.46 1.51 16.63
C LEU A 34 9.35 1.36 15.40
N HIS A 35 9.71 0.13 15.02
CA HIS A 35 10.48 -0.15 13.81
C HIS A 35 9.73 0.29 12.55
N LEU A 36 8.39 0.11 12.50
CA LEU A 36 7.57 0.60 11.39
C LEU A 36 7.63 2.12 11.27
N ILE A 37 7.51 2.85 12.37
CA ILE A 37 7.61 4.32 12.40
C ILE A 37 8.99 4.76 11.91
N MET A 38 10.06 4.15 12.43
CA MET A 38 11.43 4.43 12.01
C MET A 38 11.64 4.15 10.52
N CYS A 39 11.15 3.00 10.04
CA CYS A 39 11.20 2.64 8.63
C CYS A 39 10.51 3.69 7.75
N LYS A 40 9.30 4.11 8.10
CA LYS A 40 8.55 5.12 7.33
C LYS A 40 9.25 6.48 7.34
N LEU A 41 9.82 6.89 8.46
CA LEU A 41 10.62 8.11 8.54
C LEU A 41 11.85 8.05 7.63
N LEU A 42 12.62 6.95 7.70
CA LEU A 42 13.79 6.76 6.86
C LEU A 42 13.44 6.69 5.37
N CYS A 43 12.34 6.03 5.00
CA CYS A 43 11.84 6.03 3.64
C CYS A 43 11.48 7.44 3.15
N ALA A 44 10.87 8.26 4.01
CA ALA A 44 10.43 9.60 3.65
C ALA A 44 11.59 10.59 3.40
N VAL A 45 12.75 10.37 4.02
CA VAL A 45 13.94 11.23 3.86
C VAL A 45 14.98 10.67 2.90
N ASN A 46 14.78 9.46 2.40
CA ASN A 46 15.69 8.81 1.46
C ASN A 46 15.45 9.26 0.02
N SER A 47 16.37 8.88 -0.85
CA SER A 47 16.27 9.11 -2.30
C SER A 47 15.03 8.45 -2.88
N PRO A 48 14.45 9.02 -3.95
CA PRO A 48 13.28 8.45 -4.60
C PRO A 48 13.59 7.07 -5.21
N TYR A 49 12.55 6.25 -5.33
CA TYR A 49 12.57 5.03 -6.10
C TYR A 49 12.35 5.36 -7.57
N GLU A 50 13.32 5.03 -8.42
CA GLU A 50 13.27 5.35 -9.85
C GLU A 50 13.12 4.07 -10.68
N TYR A 51 12.17 4.08 -11.61
CA TYR A 51 11.91 2.95 -12.48
C TYR A 51 11.32 3.40 -13.83
N GLU A 52 11.52 2.58 -14.84
CA GLU A 52 10.86 2.68 -16.13
C GLU A 52 9.74 1.66 -16.22
N THR A 53 8.58 2.07 -16.74
CA THR A 53 7.48 1.17 -17.05
C THR A 53 7.50 0.82 -18.54
N ILE A 54 7.49 -0.48 -18.85
CA ILE A 54 7.41 -0.97 -20.21
C ILE A 54 6.00 -1.51 -20.42
N THR A 55 5.37 -1.09 -21.52
CA THR A 55 4.12 -1.67 -21.99
C THR A 55 4.34 -2.23 -23.38
N ALA A 56 4.28 -3.55 -23.51
CA ALA A 56 4.34 -4.24 -24.78
C ALA A 56 2.93 -4.61 -25.25
N VAL A 57 2.62 -4.32 -26.51
CA VAL A 57 1.42 -4.78 -27.18
C VAL A 57 1.84 -5.84 -28.18
N LEU A 58 1.38 -7.06 -27.98
CA LEU A 58 1.66 -8.21 -28.82
C LEU A 58 0.42 -8.53 -29.65
N GLU A 59 0.61 -8.88 -30.90
CA GLU A 59 -0.47 -9.31 -31.78
C GLU A 59 -0.29 -10.79 -32.11
N CYS A 60 -1.34 -11.56 -31.89
CA CYS A 60 -1.34 -12.98 -32.21
C CYS A 60 -2.70 -13.34 -32.81
N GLY A 61 -2.72 -13.79 -34.06
CA GLY A 61 -3.96 -14.21 -34.77
C GLY A 61 -5.02 -13.10 -34.87
N GLY A 62 -4.62 -11.82 -34.98
CA GLY A 62 -5.52 -10.66 -35.02
C GLY A 62 -6.04 -10.20 -33.65
N VAL A 63 -5.58 -10.82 -32.55
CA VAL A 63 -5.95 -10.43 -31.19
C VAL A 63 -4.75 -9.74 -30.52
N GLN A 64 -5.02 -8.64 -29.84
CA GLN A 64 -3.99 -7.90 -29.11
C GLN A 64 -3.93 -8.34 -27.66
N PHE A 65 -2.71 -8.55 -27.19
CA PHE A 65 -2.37 -8.86 -25.79
C PHE A 65 -1.46 -7.77 -25.24
N THR A 66 -1.73 -7.32 -24.05
CA THR A 66 -0.89 -6.31 -23.39
C THR A 66 -0.12 -6.92 -22.23
N ALA A 67 1.19 -6.76 -22.27
CA ALA A 67 2.08 -7.10 -21.16
C ALA A 67 2.68 -5.82 -20.58
N LYS A 68 2.78 -5.75 -19.26
CA LYS A 68 3.39 -4.63 -18.54
C LYS A 68 4.55 -5.14 -17.71
N GLY A 69 5.66 -4.47 -17.79
CA GLY A 69 6.87 -4.75 -17.01
C GLY A 69 7.43 -3.48 -16.42
N LYS A 70 8.43 -3.65 -15.56
CA LYS A 70 9.08 -2.57 -14.86
C LYS A 70 10.57 -2.84 -14.76
N ILE A 71 11.38 -1.85 -15.10
CA ILE A 71 12.83 -1.89 -14.93
C ILE A 71 13.20 -0.94 -13.80
N ILE A 72 13.82 -1.46 -12.76
CA ILE A 72 14.29 -0.66 -11.64
C ILE A 72 15.60 0.00 -12.04
N LEU A 73 15.65 1.34 -12.00
CA LEU A 73 16.85 2.11 -12.25
C LEU A 73 17.59 2.42 -10.95
N PHE A 74 16.84 2.72 -9.88
CA PHE A 74 17.40 3.01 -8.58
C PHE A 74 16.43 2.62 -7.47
N GLU A 75 16.86 1.81 -6.51
CA GLU A 75 15.98 1.27 -5.46
C GLU A 75 15.54 2.32 -4.43
N GLY A 76 16.36 3.35 -4.19
CA GLY A 76 16.03 4.43 -3.28
C GLY A 76 15.48 3.96 -1.93
N TRP A 77 14.37 4.55 -1.50
CA TRP A 77 13.71 4.23 -0.24
C TRP A 77 13.17 2.78 -0.16
N LYS A 78 12.95 2.13 -1.28
CA LYS A 78 12.45 0.73 -1.31
C LYS A 78 13.41 -0.25 -0.65
N ASN A 79 14.70 0.00 -0.71
CA ASN A 79 15.69 -0.83 -0.03
C ASN A 79 15.45 -0.86 1.50
N ILE A 80 15.13 0.29 2.09
CA ILE A 80 14.80 0.39 3.52
C ILE A 80 13.52 -0.39 3.85
N GLU A 81 12.48 -0.25 3.01
CA GLU A 81 11.23 -0.98 3.18
C GLU A 81 11.44 -2.51 3.10
N GLN A 82 12.29 -2.99 2.18
CA GLN A 82 12.62 -4.40 2.08
C GLN A 82 13.38 -4.92 3.31
N LEU A 83 14.31 -4.13 3.85
CA LEU A 83 14.99 -4.49 5.09
C LEU A 83 14.01 -4.66 6.25
N PHE A 84 13.05 -3.75 6.37
CA PHE A 84 12.01 -3.86 7.39
C PHE A 84 11.11 -5.09 7.18
N LYS A 85 10.69 -5.37 5.96
CA LYS A 85 9.89 -6.57 5.63
C LYS A 85 10.62 -7.86 6.03
N ARG A 86 11.91 -7.96 5.76
CA ARG A 86 12.73 -9.10 6.22
C ARG A 86 12.78 -9.21 7.74
N TYR A 87 12.91 -8.08 8.42
CA TYR A 87 12.93 -8.05 9.89
C TYR A 87 11.65 -8.61 10.51
N ILE A 88 10.49 -8.26 9.95
CA ILE A 88 9.18 -8.75 10.44
C ILE A 88 8.75 -10.09 9.80
N HIS A 89 9.62 -10.74 9.04
CA HIS A 89 9.33 -11.99 8.29
C HIS A 89 8.10 -11.87 7.36
N SER A 90 7.83 -10.68 6.85
CA SER A 90 6.74 -10.40 5.90
C SER A 90 7.29 -10.33 4.49
N ASP A 91 7.76 -11.44 3.97
CA ASP A 91 8.29 -11.51 2.60
C ASP A 91 7.14 -11.78 1.63
N THR A 92 6.51 -10.71 1.16
CA THR A 92 5.40 -10.76 0.20
C THR A 92 5.75 -10.14 -1.15
N ASP A 93 7.01 -9.77 -1.36
CA ASP A 93 7.41 -9.20 -2.64
C ASP A 93 7.38 -10.28 -3.73
N ARG A 94 6.37 -10.18 -4.59
CA ARG A 94 6.40 -10.88 -5.87
C ARG A 94 7.54 -10.31 -6.68
N ALA A 95 8.36 -11.19 -7.26
CA ALA A 95 9.33 -10.77 -8.26
C ALA A 95 8.57 -9.96 -9.33
N GLU A 96 9.00 -8.74 -9.57
CA GLU A 96 8.45 -7.95 -10.66
C GLU A 96 8.97 -8.59 -11.95
N ASP A 97 8.06 -9.01 -12.84
CA ASP A 97 8.43 -9.60 -14.12
C ASP A 97 9.15 -8.55 -14.96
N VAL A 98 10.45 -8.74 -15.13
CA VAL A 98 11.26 -7.94 -16.04
C VAL A 98 11.27 -8.65 -17.38
N PHE A 99 10.70 -8.03 -18.40
CA PHE A 99 10.82 -8.52 -19.75
C PHE A 99 11.46 -7.45 -20.65
N CYS A 100 12.34 -7.88 -21.53
CA CYS A 100 12.90 -7.04 -22.59
C CYS A 100 12.36 -7.54 -23.92
N ILE A 101 11.51 -6.75 -24.55
CA ILE A 101 10.97 -7.01 -25.89
C ILE A 101 11.26 -5.80 -26.76
N THR A 102 11.79 -6.02 -27.96
CA THR A 102 12.08 -4.97 -28.91
C THR A 102 10.90 -4.82 -29.89
N LYS A 103 10.60 -3.59 -30.29
CA LYS A 103 9.53 -3.33 -31.27
C LYS A 103 9.80 -4.07 -32.59
N GLY A 104 8.82 -4.86 -33.02
CA GLY A 104 8.90 -5.68 -34.24
C GLY A 104 9.52 -7.05 -34.03
N GLU A 105 9.87 -7.41 -32.81
CA GLU A 105 10.36 -8.74 -32.47
C GLU A 105 9.24 -9.77 -32.54
N THR A 106 9.54 -10.95 -33.07
CA THR A 106 8.63 -12.09 -33.08
C THR A 106 8.95 -13.01 -31.91
N VAL A 107 7.99 -13.19 -31.02
CA VAL A 107 8.14 -14.05 -29.85
C VAL A 107 7.34 -15.34 -30.01
N THR A 108 7.89 -16.45 -29.53
CA THR A 108 7.15 -17.70 -29.47
C THR A 108 6.32 -17.72 -28.20
N VAL A 109 5.01 -17.94 -28.33
CA VAL A 109 4.08 -17.99 -27.20
C VAL A 109 3.51 -19.38 -27.03
N SER A 110 3.29 -19.79 -25.79
CA SER A 110 2.49 -20.94 -25.42
C SER A 110 1.27 -20.46 -24.66
N SER A 111 0.12 -21.06 -24.92
CA SER A 111 -1.12 -20.73 -24.24
C SER A 111 -1.62 -21.92 -23.43
N GLU A 112 -2.11 -21.61 -22.22
CA GLU A 112 -2.78 -22.57 -21.36
C GLU A 112 -4.15 -22.00 -20.98
N VAL A 113 -5.20 -22.80 -21.14
CA VAL A 113 -6.54 -22.42 -20.68
C VAL A 113 -6.68 -22.85 -19.23
N LYS A 114 -6.87 -21.87 -18.35
CA LYS A 114 -7.16 -22.12 -16.93
C LYS A 114 -8.61 -21.81 -16.62
N GLU A 115 -9.30 -22.79 -16.08
CA GLU A 115 -10.62 -22.57 -15.50
C GLU A 115 -10.48 -21.81 -14.20
N GLY A 116 -11.27 -20.76 -14.03
CA GLY A 116 -11.27 -19.94 -12.82
C GLY A 116 -12.67 -19.42 -12.51
N TYR A 117 -12.91 -19.14 -11.24
CA TYR A 117 -14.17 -18.58 -10.78
C TYR A 117 -13.96 -17.15 -10.30
N THR A 118 -14.89 -16.27 -10.63
CA THR A 118 -14.91 -14.93 -10.03
C THR A 118 -15.23 -15.03 -8.55
N SER A 119 -14.54 -14.29 -7.73
CA SER A 119 -14.85 -14.15 -6.31
C SER A 119 -15.51 -12.80 -6.03
N PRO A 120 -16.43 -12.71 -5.06
CA PRO A 120 -16.96 -11.42 -4.65
C PRO A 120 -15.85 -10.52 -4.11
N PRO A 121 -16.05 -9.19 -4.08
CA PRO A 121 -15.12 -8.29 -3.43
C PRO A 121 -14.86 -8.74 -1.99
N LYS A 122 -13.62 -8.61 -1.54
CA LYS A 122 -13.28 -8.94 -0.15
C LYS A 122 -14.02 -8.00 0.80
N ALA A 123 -14.49 -8.53 1.92
CA ALA A 123 -15.02 -7.71 2.99
C ALA A 123 -13.95 -6.73 3.50
N PHE A 124 -14.38 -5.56 3.94
CA PHE A 124 -13.46 -4.58 4.51
C PHE A 124 -12.81 -5.10 5.79
N THR A 125 -11.54 -4.85 5.94
CA THR A 125 -10.84 -4.82 7.22
C THR A 125 -10.91 -3.39 7.77
N GLU A 126 -10.55 -3.17 9.03
CA GLU A 126 -10.44 -1.80 9.58
C GLU A 126 -9.47 -0.94 8.76
N ASP A 127 -8.32 -1.49 8.38
CA ASP A 127 -7.32 -0.82 7.56
C ASP A 127 -7.85 -0.45 6.17
N THR A 128 -8.47 -1.39 5.46
CA THR A 128 -9.02 -1.13 4.12
C THR A 128 -10.21 -0.18 4.15
N LEU A 129 -10.99 -0.17 5.24
CA LEU A 129 -12.07 0.79 5.43
C LEU A 129 -11.52 2.20 5.70
N LEU A 130 -10.50 2.33 6.55
CA LEU A 130 -9.81 3.61 6.78
C LEU A 130 -9.28 4.20 5.46
N SER A 131 -8.60 3.38 4.66
CA SER A 131 -8.09 3.79 3.34
C SER A 131 -9.20 4.19 2.38
N SER A 132 -10.34 3.48 2.38
CA SER A 132 -11.50 3.82 1.55
C SER A 132 -12.19 5.10 2.01
N MET A 133 -12.25 5.36 3.32
CA MET A 133 -12.76 6.63 3.86
C MET A 133 -11.88 7.81 3.44
N GLU A 134 -10.56 7.62 3.37
CA GLU A 134 -9.62 8.65 2.94
C GLU A 134 -9.80 9.05 1.48
N THR A 135 -10.08 8.08 0.63
CA THR A 135 -10.20 8.28 -0.83
C THR A 135 -11.64 8.46 -1.29
N ALA A 136 -12.62 8.40 -0.38
CA ALA A 136 -14.03 8.54 -0.72
C ALA A 136 -14.31 9.89 -1.40
N GLY A 137 -15.03 9.84 -2.52
CA GLY A 137 -15.38 11.02 -3.32
C GLY A 137 -14.26 11.53 -4.24
N ALA A 138 -13.04 11.01 -4.15
CA ALA A 138 -11.91 11.50 -4.95
C ALA A 138 -12.11 11.36 -6.47
N ALA A 139 -12.91 10.37 -6.90
CA ALA A 139 -13.21 10.14 -8.32
C ALA A 139 -14.41 10.97 -8.83
N GLU A 140 -15.26 11.44 -7.93
CA GLU A 140 -16.56 12.06 -8.28
C GLU A 140 -16.51 13.59 -8.19
N THR A 141 -15.54 14.14 -7.46
CA THR A 141 -15.41 15.58 -7.22
C THR A 141 -14.18 16.16 -7.90
N THR A 142 -14.38 17.27 -8.63
CA THR A 142 -13.31 18.04 -9.26
C THR A 142 -12.69 19.08 -8.33
N ASP A 143 -13.33 19.36 -7.21
CA ASP A 143 -12.90 20.37 -6.24
C ASP A 143 -11.95 19.76 -5.20
N GLU A 144 -10.75 20.33 -5.03
CA GLU A 144 -9.76 19.85 -4.05
C GLU A 144 -10.26 19.95 -2.60
N ALA A 145 -11.18 20.88 -2.31
CA ALA A 145 -11.77 21.03 -0.99
C ALA A 145 -12.67 19.86 -0.60
N GLU A 146 -13.36 19.24 -1.57
CA GLU A 146 -14.26 18.12 -1.36
C GLU A 146 -13.56 16.74 -1.43
N ARG A 147 -12.31 16.69 -1.92
CA ARG A 147 -11.51 15.46 -1.99
C ARG A 147 -10.95 14.96 -0.66
N LYS A 148 -11.36 15.56 0.45
CA LYS A 148 -10.84 15.22 1.79
C LYS A 148 -11.31 13.86 2.34
N GLY A 149 -12.16 13.15 1.61
CA GLY A 149 -12.73 11.89 2.05
C GLY A 149 -13.76 12.06 3.17
N LEU A 150 -14.08 10.95 3.84
CA LEU A 150 -15.01 10.91 4.97
C LEU A 150 -14.22 11.04 6.28
N GLY A 151 -14.54 12.08 7.05
CA GLY A 151 -13.88 12.35 8.33
C GLY A 151 -12.42 12.82 8.18
N THR A 152 -11.82 13.22 9.29
CA THR A 152 -10.40 13.57 9.37
C THR A 152 -9.57 12.35 9.76
N PRO A 153 -8.25 12.32 9.51
CA PRO A 153 -7.37 11.24 9.98
C PRO A 153 -7.54 10.92 11.45
N ALA A 154 -7.72 11.94 12.30
CA ALA A 154 -7.90 11.80 13.74
C ALA A 154 -9.26 11.17 14.14
N THR A 155 -10.29 11.33 13.33
CA THR A 155 -11.67 10.92 13.68
C THR A 155 -12.10 9.60 13.04
N ARG A 156 -11.47 9.16 11.96
CA ARG A 156 -11.88 7.97 11.20
C ARG A 156 -11.90 6.70 12.06
N ALA A 157 -10.84 6.46 12.83
CA ALA A 157 -10.76 5.28 13.69
C ALA A 157 -11.87 5.27 14.75
N ALA A 158 -12.13 6.41 15.39
CA ALA A 158 -13.20 6.56 16.37
C ALA A 158 -14.60 6.36 15.76
N ILE A 159 -14.81 6.74 14.51
CA ILE A 159 -16.07 6.50 13.79
C ILE A 159 -16.28 4.99 13.59
N ILE A 160 -15.26 4.26 13.14
CA ILE A 160 -15.34 2.80 12.95
C ILE A 160 -15.63 2.11 14.29
N GLU A 161 -14.89 2.47 15.33
CA GLU A 161 -15.10 1.93 16.67
C GLU A 161 -16.55 2.17 17.16
N LYS A 162 -17.08 3.37 16.96
CA LYS A 162 -18.45 3.71 17.30
C LYS A 162 -19.48 2.86 16.53
N LEU A 163 -19.26 2.61 15.22
CA LEU A 163 -20.13 1.74 14.42
C LEU A 163 -20.16 0.31 14.96
N VAL A 164 -19.03 -0.19 15.43
CA VAL A 164 -18.93 -1.52 16.06
C VAL A 164 -19.64 -1.52 17.41
N GLN A 165 -19.39 -0.53 18.27
CA GLN A 165 -20.01 -0.43 19.60
C GLN A 165 -21.54 -0.27 19.54
N THR A 166 -22.05 0.43 18.54
CA THR A 166 -23.49 0.62 18.33
C THR A 166 -24.17 -0.53 17.60
N GLY A 167 -23.41 -1.54 17.15
CA GLY A 167 -23.95 -2.73 16.49
C GLY A 167 -24.29 -2.53 14.99
N PHE A 168 -23.94 -1.39 14.39
CA PHE A 168 -24.09 -1.19 12.94
C PHE A 168 -23.04 -1.95 12.12
N ALA A 169 -21.91 -2.29 12.73
CA ALA A 169 -20.89 -3.13 12.15
C ALA A 169 -20.46 -4.19 13.15
N ALA A 170 -20.14 -5.39 12.67
CA ALA A 170 -19.57 -6.46 13.48
C ALA A 170 -18.17 -6.82 12.97
N VAL A 171 -17.25 -7.06 13.89
CA VAL A 171 -15.92 -7.57 13.57
C VAL A 171 -15.97 -9.10 13.64
N SER A 172 -15.65 -9.75 12.51
CA SER A 172 -15.49 -11.20 12.46
C SER A 172 -14.05 -11.51 12.08
N TYR A 173 -13.25 -11.94 13.03
CA TYR A 173 -11.79 -12.00 12.94
C TYR A 173 -11.22 -10.59 12.67
N THR A 174 -10.69 -10.37 11.47
CA THR A 174 -10.14 -9.06 11.05
C THR A 174 -11.03 -8.33 10.05
N HIS A 175 -12.24 -8.84 9.78
CA HIS A 175 -13.13 -8.29 8.76
C HIS A 175 -14.35 -7.60 9.40
N LEU A 176 -14.71 -6.45 8.87
CA LEU A 176 -15.92 -5.71 9.23
C LEU A 176 -17.10 -6.23 8.40
N ARG A 177 -18.24 -6.44 9.06
CA ARG A 177 -19.50 -6.76 8.41
C ARG A 177 -20.54 -5.75 8.83
N ALA A 178 -21.27 -5.18 7.87
CA ALA A 178 -22.47 -4.40 8.15
C ALA A 178 -23.61 -5.33 8.58
N HIS A 179 -24.41 -4.86 9.53
CA HIS A 179 -25.65 -5.49 9.94
C HIS A 179 -26.82 -4.96 9.14
#